data_d8d03183690dab6b9b8bc53bc9745abb
#
_entry.id   d8d03183690dab6b9b8bc53bc9745abb
#
_cell.length_a   1.000
_cell.length_b   1.000
_cell.length_c   1.000
_cell.angle_alpha   90.00
_cell.angle_beta   90.00
_cell.angle_gamma   90.00
#
_symmetry.space_group_name_H-M   'P 1'
#
loop_
_entity.id
_entity.type
_entity.pdbx_description
1 polymer ?
#
loop_
_entity_poly.entity_id
_entity_poly.type
_entity_poly.pdbx_seq_one_letter_code
_entity_poly.pdbx_strand_id
1 'polypeptide(L)'
;MTTRTPHAVDDPTVKALARFLEAAPLADGRTTSGLASPTTDLLAQAIVNWTVGLVWQDGHWIERSTWESTPDLGDIEIEQIADGQVVRMTQRSTGISALGESHDEAWAELRRKAQNNG
;
A
#
# COMPACT_ATOMS: atom_id res chain seq x y z
N MET A 1 -18.95 -12.44 -11.19
CA MET A 1 -17.74 -12.09 -10.42
C MET A 1 -18.15 -11.41 -9.12
N THR A 2 -17.72 -11.95 -8.00
CA THR A 2 -18.09 -11.43 -6.70
C THR A 2 -17.20 -10.23 -6.36
N THR A 3 -17.81 -9.06 -6.17
CA THR A 3 -17.06 -7.90 -5.71
C THR A 3 -16.86 -8.04 -4.20
N ARG A 4 -15.61 -7.97 -3.75
CA ARG A 4 -15.29 -8.03 -2.33
C ARG A 4 -15.69 -6.70 -1.68
N THR A 5 -16.31 -6.79 -0.51
CA THR A 5 -16.72 -5.62 0.24
C THR A 5 -15.69 -5.35 1.33
N PRO A 6 -15.05 -4.17 1.33
CA PRO A 6 -14.11 -3.85 2.40
C PRO A 6 -14.81 -3.75 3.74
N HIS A 7 -14.10 -4.17 4.80
CA HIS A 7 -14.57 -3.97 6.17
C HIS A 7 -14.33 -2.52 6.57
N ALA A 8 -15.35 -1.91 7.16
CA ALA A 8 -15.25 -0.54 7.65
C ALA A 8 -14.46 -0.49 8.96
N VAL A 9 -13.95 0.69 9.31
CA VAL A 9 -13.16 0.87 10.52
C VAL A 9 -13.97 0.59 11.79
N ASP A 10 -15.29 0.71 11.74
CA ASP A 10 -16.19 0.44 12.86
C ASP A 10 -16.76 -1.00 12.86
N ASP A 11 -16.32 -1.84 11.93
CA ASP A 11 -16.69 -3.25 11.90
C ASP A 11 -16.27 -3.94 13.21
N PRO A 12 -17.13 -4.78 13.82
CA PRO A 12 -16.78 -5.44 15.08
C PRO A 12 -15.47 -6.24 15.04
N THR A 13 -15.19 -6.92 13.91
CA THR A 13 -13.93 -7.66 13.75
C THR A 13 -12.74 -6.71 13.74
N VAL A 14 -12.86 -5.58 13.06
CA VAL A 14 -11.81 -4.56 13.03
C VAL A 14 -11.59 -3.99 14.43
N LYS A 15 -12.66 -3.69 15.16
CA LYS A 15 -12.58 -3.15 16.53
C LYS A 15 -11.91 -4.13 17.48
N ALA A 16 -12.25 -5.42 17.39
CA ALA A 16 -11.64 -6.46 18.22
C ALA A 16 -10.14 -6.56 17.95
N LEU A 17 -9.74 -6.56 16.66
CA LEU A 17 -8.34 -6.61 16.28
C LEU A 17 -7.59 -5.35 16.73
N ALA A 18 -8.21 -4.18 16.59
CA ALA A 18 -7.61 -2.92 17.03
C ALA A 18 -7.28 -2.96 18.53
N ARG A 19 -8.19 -3.48 19.34
CA ARG A 19 -7.98 -3.63 20.76
C ARG A 19 -6.82 -4.58 21.06
N PHE A 20 -6.73 -5.69 20.32
CA PHE A 20 -5.62 -6.63 20.44
C PHE A 20 -4.29 -5.94 20.10
N LEU A 21 -4.26 -5.14 19.04
CA LEU A 21 -3.03 -4.48 18.56
C LEU A 21 -2.50 -3.41 19.53
N GLU A 22 -3.30 -2.92 20.46
CA GLU A 22 -2.83 -1.95 21.46
C GLU A 22 -1.76 -2.54 22.35
N ALA A 23 -1.76 -3.88 22.56
CA ALA A 23 -0.78 -4.55 23.37
C ALA A 23 -0.60 -6.01 22.90
N ALA A 24 -0.40 -6.21 21.60
CA ALA A 24 -0.23 -7.54 21.04
C ALA A 24 1.11 -8.13 21.43
N PRO A 25 1.13 -9.36 21.98
CA PRO A 25 2.40 -10.02 22.26
C PRO A 25 3.05 -10.48 20.96
N LEU A 26 4.35 -10.24 20.84
CA LEU A 26 5.12 -10.61 19.66
C LEU A 26 6.00 -11.84 19.96
N ALA A 27 6.37 -12.56 18.89
CA ALA A 27 7.10 -13.82 19.03
C ALA A 27 8.49 -13.65 19.65
N ASP A 28 9.06 -12.44 19.62
CA ASP A 28 10.36 -12.14 20.21
C ASP A 28 10.26 -11.70 21.67
N GLY A 29 9.07 -11.77 22.28
CA GLY A 29 8.84 -11.40 23.67
C GLY A 29 8.46 -9.94 23.90
N ARG A 30 8.48 -9.12 22.85
CA ARG A 30 8.04 -7.72 22.94
C ARG A 30 6.52 -7.62 22.75
N THR A 31 5.99 -6.43 22.89
CA THR A 31 4.59 -6.14 22.60
C THR A 31 4.50 -4.91 21.69
N THR A 32 3.30 -4.68 21.13
CA THR A 32 3.02 -3.50 20.32
C THR A 32 2.66 -2.29 21.18
N SER A 33 3.11 -2.26 22.44
CA SER A 33 2.81 -1.16 23.35
C SER A 33 3.23 0.19 22.74
N GLY A 34 2.41 1.22 22.96
CA GLY A 34 2.61 2.55 22.37
C GLY A 34 1.72 2.83 21.17
N LEU A 35 1.11 1.82 20.58
CA LEU A 35 0.10 2.04 19.55
C LEU A 35 -1.25 2.38 20.21
N ALA A 36 -1.97 3.30 19.61
CA ALA A 36 -3.26 3.75 20.12
C ALA A 36 -4.17 4.17 18.97
N SER A 37 -5.47 4.28 19.25
CA SER A 37 -6.43 4.82 18.29
C SER A 37 -6.05 6.26 17.91
N PRO A 38 -6.19 6.68 16.64
CA PRO A 38 -6.81 5.94 15.52
C PRO A 38 -5.86 5.00 14.77
N THR A 39 -4.57 4.96 15.12
CA THR A 39 -3.59 4.14 14.39
C THR A 39 -3.93 2.66 14.45
N THR A 40 -4.31 2.15 15.64
CA THR A 40 -4.69 0.74 15.78
C THR A 40 -5.96 0.40 15.01
N ASP A 41 -6.92 1.33 14.96
CA ASP A 41 -8.14 1.13 14.18
C ASP A 41 -7.83 1.00 12.68
N LEU A 42 -7.00 1.89 12.16
CA LEU A 42 -6.62 1.88 10.75
C LEU A 42 -5.74 0.68 10.39
N LEU A 43 -4.82 0.32 11.28
CA LEU A 43 -3.98 -0.85 11.08
C LEU A 43 -4.81 -2.14 11.10
N ALA A 44 -5.75 -2.25 12.02
CA ALA A 44 -6.65 -3.40 12.10
C ALA A 44 -7.51 -3.51 10.83
N GLN A 45 -8.02 -2.38 10.35
CA GLN A 45 -8.79 -2.35 9.11
C GLN A 45 -7.95 -2.86 7.93
N ALA A 46 -6.70 -2.41 7.84
CA ALA A 46 -5.79 -2.85 6.77
C ALA A 46 -5.55 -4.36 6.84
N ILE A 47 -5.33 -4.89 8.05
CA ILE A 47 -5.07 -6.32 8.25
C ILE A 47 -6.30 -7.16 7.90
N VAL A 48 -7.47 -6.78 8.38
CA VAL A 48 -8.71 -7.52 8.08
C VAL A 48 -8.98 -7.52 6.59
N ASN A 49 -8.81 -6.37 5.92
CA ASN A 49 -9.05 -6.30 4.48
C ASN A 49 -7.98 -7.06 3.69
N TRP A 50 -6.74 -7.13 4.18
CA TRP A 50 -5.72 -7.99 3.58
C TRP A 50 -6.17 -9.46 3.53
N THR A 51 -6.81 -9.95 4.59
CA THR A 51 -7.25 -11.35 4.65
C THR A 51 -8.35 -11.66 3.65
N VAL A 52 -9.14 -10.66 3.24
CA VAL A 52 -10.16 -10.85 2.21
C VAL A 52 -9.67 -10.44 0.82
N GLY A 53 -8.39 -10.10 0.69
CA GLY A 53 -7.77 -9.84 -0.60
C GLY A 53 -7.86 -8.39 -1.06
N LEU A 54 -7.92 -7.42 -0.13
CA LEU A 54 -8.01 -6.01 -0.45
C LEU A 54 -6.89 -5.20 0.21
N VAL A 55 -6.43 -4.16 -0.48
CA VAL A 55 -5.39 -3.25 -0.01
C VAL A 55 -5.82 -1.81 -0.29
N TRP A 56 -5.57 -0.91 0.65
CA TRP A 56 -5.84 0.51 0.46
C TRP A 56 -4.76 1.15 -0.39
N GLN A 57 -5.15 1.83 -1.48
CA GLN A 57 -4.23 2.55 -2.34
C GLN A 57 -4.92 3.76 -2.96
N ASP A 58 -4.32 4.93 -2.83
CA ASP A 58 -4.74 6.17 -3.48
C ASP A 58 -6.22 6.51 -3.28
N GLY A 59 -6.70 6.33 -2.04
CA GLY A 59 -8.04 6.75 -1.65
C GLY A 59 -9.13 5.69 -1.84
N HIS A 60 -8.76 4.46 -2.22
CA HIS A 60 -9.76 3.40 -2.37
C HIS A 60 -9.14 2.02 -2.12
N TRP A 61 -10.01 1.03 -1.94
CA TRP A 61 -9.59 -0.36 -1.78
C TRP A 61 -9.44 -1.01 -3.16
N ILE A 62 -8.32 -1.70 -3.37
CA ILE A 62 -8.05 -2.43 -4.62
C ILE A 62 -7.80 -3.91 -4.31
N GLU A 63 -7.90 -4.75 -5.33
CA GLU A 63 -7.57 -6.16 -5.21
C GLU A 63 -6.09 -6.34 -4.81
N ARG A 64 -5.83 -7.24 -3.86
CA ARG A 64 -4.46 -7.50 -3.41
C ARG A 64 -3.57 -7.96 -4.57
N SER A 65 -4.11 -8.76 -5.51
CA SER A 65 -3.36 -9.19 -6.68
C SER A 65 -2.91 -8.02 -7.55
N THR A 66 -3.75 -6.98 -7.67
CA THR A 66 -3.38 -5.76 -8.38
C THR A 66 -2.25 -5.04 -7.66
N TRP A 67 -2.36 -4.92 -6.32
CA TRP A 67 -1.33 -4.29 -5.51
C TRP A 67 0.00 -5.05 -5.60
N GLU A 68 -0.04 -6.39 -5.65
CA GLU A 68 1.17 -7.22 -5.76
C GLU A 68 1.90 -7.02 -7.10
N SER A 69 1.23 -6.44 -8.10
CA SER A 69 1.85 -6.05 -9.37
C SER A 69 2.61 -4.73 -9.26
N THR A 70 2.60 -4.07 -8.10
CA THR A 70 3.34 -2.83 -7.89
C THR A 70 4.84 -3.10 -7.92
N PRO A 71 5.63 -2.28 -8.65
CA PRO A 71 7.07 -2.48 -8.70
C PRO A 71 7.74 -2.37 -7.34
N ASP A 72 8.79 -3.16 -7.12
CA ASP A 72 9.63 -3.07 -5.94
C ASP A 72 10.50 -1.81 -6.05
N LEU A 73 10.55 -1.00 -4.99
CA LEU A 73 11.36 0.22 -4.99
C LEU A 73 12.85 -0.04 -5.28
N GLY A 74 13.36 -1.21 -4.89
CA GLY A 74 14.74 -1.60 -5.19
C GLY A 74 15.00 -1.85 -6.66
N ASP A 75 13.95 -2.02 -7.47
CA ASP A 75 14.03 -2.25 -8.91
C ASP A 75 13.78 -0.96 -9.71
N ILE A 76 13.70 0.19 -9.04
CA ILE A 76 13.37 1.47 -9.67
C ILE A 76 14.62 2.32 -9.83
N GLU A 77 14.82 2.81 -11.06
CA GLU A 77 15.82 3.80 -11.37
C GLU A 77 15.17 5.17 -11.47
N ILE A 78 15.71 6.15 -10.77
CA ILE A 78 15.17 7.51 -10.72
C ILE A 78 16.12 8.45 -11.45
N GLU A 79 15.59 9.23 -12.39
CA GLU A 79 16.36 10.17 -13.18
C GLU A 79 15.65 11.52 -13.18
N GLN A 80 16.42 12.59 -12.95
CA GLN A 80 15.90 13.95 -13.08
C GLN A 80 16.29 14.51 -14.43
N ILE A 81 15.31 15.04 -15.16
CA ILE A 81 15.50 15.62 -16.49
C ILE A 81 14.94 17.03 -16.52
N ALA A 82 15.26 17.79 -17.57
CA ALA A 82 14.83 19.19 -17.74
C ALA A 82 15.23 20.05 -16.53
N ASP A 83 16.49 19.97 -16.10
CA ASP A 83 17.06 20.72 -14.97
C ASP A 83 16.31 20.46 -13.66
N GLY A 84 15.85 19.22 -13.47
CA GLY A 84 15.18 18.81 -12.26
C GLY A 84 13.69 19.10 -12.23
N GLN A 85 13.12 19.59 -13.34
CA GLN A 85 11.70 19.91 -13.41
C GLN A 85 10.83 18.69 -13.68
N VAL A 86 11.43 17.61 -14.20
CA VAL A 86 10.72 16.37 -14.51
C VAL A 86 11.49 15.21 -13.92
N VAL A 87 10.76 14.27 -13.31
CA VAL A 87 11.32 13.03 -12.76
C VAL A 87 10.87 11.89 -13.65
N ARG A 88 11.81 11.04 -14.05
CA ARG A 88 11.51 9.79 -14.73
C ARG A 88 11.86 8.64 -13.81
N MET A 89 10.90 7.74 -13.61
CA MET A 89 11.12 6.50 -12.89
C MET A 89 10.98 5.33 -13.85
N THR A 90 11.94 4.43 -13.83
CA THR A 90 11.97 3.26 -14.71
C THR A 90 12.10 2.00 -13.87
N GLN A 91 11.23 1.03 -14.12
CA GLN A 91 11.38 -0.30 -13.53
C GLN A 91 12.40 -1.06 -14.36
N ARG A 92 13.53 -1.42 -13.75
CA ARG A 92 14.66 -2.04 -14.46
C ARG A 92 14.29 -3.38 -15.09
N SER A 93 13.54 -4.20 -14.36
CA SER A 93 13.22 -5.56 -14.81
C SER A 93 12.28 -5.60 -16.02
N THR A 94 11.42 -4.59 -16.21
CA THR A 94 10.43 -4.57 -17.29
C THR A 94 10.71 -3.50 -18.34
N GLY A 95 11.49 -2.48 -17.99
CA GLY A 95 11.72 -1.32 -18.86
C GLY A 95 10.58 -0.31 -18.86
N ILE A 96 9.52 -0.55 -18.09
CA ILE A 96 8.39 0.39 -17.98
C ILE A 96 8.88 1.67 -17.30
N SER A 97 8.54 2.84 -17.87
CA SER A 97 8.93 4.11 -17.29
C SER A 97 7.74 5.07 -17.24
N ALA A 98 7.84 6.05 -16.34
CA ALA A 98 6.83 7.07 -16.16
C ALA A 98 7.48 8.40 -15.82
N LEU A 99 6.83 9.48 -16.24
CA LEU A 99 7.27 10.85 -16.01
C LEU A 99 6.31 11.55 -15.06
N GLY A 100 6.83 12.45 -14.24
CA GLY A 100 6.04 13.30 -13.37
C GLY A 100 6.81 14.56 -12.99
N GLU A 101 6.11 15.55 -12.46
CA GLU A 101 6.74 16.78 -12.00
C GLU A 101 7.35 16.62 -10.61
N SER A 102 7.04 15.51 -9.94
CA SER A 102 7.58 15.16 -8.63
C SER A 102 7.82 13.66 -8.55
N HIS A 103 8.57 13.22 -7.52
CA HIS A 103 8.78 11.79 -7.27
C HIS A 103 7.43 11.08 -7.04
N ASP A 104 6.54 11.69 -6.26
CA ASP A 104 5.24 11.09 -5.95
C ASP A 104 4.39 10.91 -7.20
N GLU A 105 4.39 11.90 -8.09
CA GLU A 105 3.64 11.84 -9.33
C GLU A 105 4.18 10.77 -10.28
N ALA A 106 5.51 10.74 -10.46
CA ALA A 106 6.16 9.72 -11.30
C ALA A 106 5.91 8.32 -10.75
N TRP A 107 5.99 8.14 -9.44
CA TRP A 107 5.74 6.86 -8.79
C TRP A 107 4.29 6.38 -8.98
N ALA A 108 3.33 7.30 -8.80
CA ALA A 108 1.92 6.96 -9.01
C ALA A 108 1.65 6.53 -10.45
N GLU A 109 2.23 7.23 -11.41
CA GLU A 109 2.08 6.90 -12.83
C GLU A 109 2.74 5.56 -13.17
N LEU A 110 3.92 5.30 -12.61
CA LEU A 110 4.62 4.04 -12.82
C LEU A 110 3.81 2.86 -12.27
N ARG A 111 3.27 3.00 -11.05
CA ARG A 111 2.41 1.97 -10.47
C ARG A 111 1.21 1.69 -11.35
N ARG A 112 0.57 2.74 -11.85
CA ARG A 112 -0.59 2.60 -12.71
C ARG A 112 -0.25 1.81 -13.97
N LYS A 113 0.89 2.12 -14.61
CA LYS A 113 1.34 1.41 -15.81
C LYS A 113 1.66 -0.05 -15.52
N ALA A 114 2.36 -0.33 -14.42
CA ALA A 114 2.72 -1.68 -14.04
C ALA A 114 1.47 -2.52 -13.72
N GLN A 115 0.51 -1.96 -13.01
CA GLN A 115 -0.72 -2.64 -12.65
C GLN A 115 -1.60 -2.92 -13.87
N ASN A 116 -1.58 -2.04 -14.86
CA ASN A 116 -2.34 -2.23 -16.09
C ASN A 116 -1.71 -3.26 -17.03
N ASN A 117 -0.40 -3.50 -16.90
CA ASN A 117 0.32 -4.49 -17.70
C ASN A 117 0.38 -5.86 -17.04
N GLY A 118 -0.02 -5.94 -15.78
CA GLY A 118 0.06 -7.19 -14.99
C GLY A 118 -1.21 -8.05 -15.03
#